data_87c401226881fc1f58c3bfbe06f6b230
#
_entry.id   87c401226881fc1f58c3bfbe06f6b230
#
_cell.length_a   1.000
_cell.length_b   1.000
_cell.length_c   1.000
_cell.angle_alpha   90.00
_cell.angle_beta   90.00
_cell.angle_gamma   90.00
#
_symmetry.space_group_name_H-M   'P 1'
#
loop_
_entity.id
_entity.type
_entity.pdbx_description
1 polymer ?
#
loop_
_entity_poly.entity_id
_entity_poly.type
_entity_poly.pdbx_seq_one_letter_code
_entity_poly.pdbx_strand_id
1 'polypeptide(L)'
;MRFVAVFVAIGALLVPPAYASDGRLDWPLRPRPAVLRTFDAPNPNWKRGHRGVDLSGSAGEVVYAAAAGTVVFAGDLAGRPVVSIAHPGGLHTSYEPVKVVVRAGQLVEAGTALGVLEPGHPGCGASACLHWGAMWGPAARADYVDPIGLVVTTPIRLEPLDG
;
A
#
# COMPACT_ATOMS: atom_id res chain seq x y z
N MET A 1 -60.32 -20.44 -11.58
CA MET A 1 -58.87 -20.49 -11.73
C MET A 1 -58.32 -19.11 -11.35
N ARG A 2 -57.60 -19.01 -10.23
CA ARG A 2 -57.00 -17.76 -9.76
C ARG A 2 -55.52 -17.79 -10.14
N PHE A 3 -55.08 -16.87 -11.00
CA PHE A 3 -53.69 -16.71 -11.34
C PHE A 3 -53.03 -15.85 -10.27
N VAL A 4 -52.00 -16.41 -9.59
CA VAL A 4 -51.13 -15.68 -8.67
C VAL A 4 -49.96 -15.14 -9.50
N ALA A 5 -49.86 -13.82 -9.65
CA ALA A 5 -48.74 -13.19 -10.27
C ALA A 5 -47.59 -13.07 -9.24
N VAL A 6 -46.47 -13.74 -9.48
CA VAL A 6 -45.25 -13.62 -8.69
C VAL A 6 -44.44 -12.48 -9.27
N PHE A 7 -44.30 -11.38 -8.53
CA PHE A 7 -43.38 -10.30 -8.86
C PHE A 7 -41.97 -10.65 -8.34
N VAL A 8 -41.05 -10.92 -9.25
CA VAL A 8 -39.63 -11.04 -8.93
C VAL A 8 -39.04 -9.62 -8.92
N ALA A 9 -38.73 -9.11 -7.74
CA ALA A 9 -37.98 -7.85 -7.60
C ALA A 9 -36.53 -8.10 -7.93
N ILE A 10 -36.05 -7.59 -9.08
CA ILE A 10 -34.64 -7.58 -9.45
C ILE A 10 -34.00 -6.41 -8.70
N GLY A 11 -33.33 -6.71 -7.59
CA GLY A 11 -32.49 -5.73 -6.87
C GLY A 11 -31.27 -5.37 -7.70
N ALA A 12 -31.21 -4.14 -8.19
CA ALA A 12 -29.99 -3.61 -8.80
C ALA A 12 -28.90 -3.50 -7.73
N LEU A 13 -27.86 -4.32 -7.83
CA LEU A 13 -26.65 -4.18 -7.05
C LEU A 13 -25.96 -2.87 -7.52
N LEU A 14 -26.03 -1.84 -6.70
CA LEU A 14 -25.23 -0.63 -6.86
C LEU A 14 -23.75 -1.02 -6.65
N VAL A 15 -23.02 -1.23 -7.74
CA VAL A 15 -21.57 -1.32 -7.72
C VAL A 15 -21.05 0.10 -7.43
N PRO A 16 -20.35 0.34 -6.30
CA PRO A 16 -19.77 1.65 -6.06
C PRO A 16 -18.78 1.99 -7.18
N PRO A 17 -18.66 3.29 -7.56
CA PRO A 17 -17.71 3.69 -8.57
C PRO A 17 -16.30 3.27 -8.11
N ALA A 18 -15.57 2.58 -8.98
CA ALA A 18 -14.15 2.32 -8.78
C ALA A 18 -13.46 3.68 -8.73
N TYR A 19 -13.00 4.09 -7.55
CA TYR A 19 -12.15 5.25 -7.40
C TYR A 19 -10.86 4.97 -8.17
N ALA A 20 -10.68 5.63 -9.29
CA ALA A 20 -9.39 5.68 -9.96
C ALA A 20 -8.42 6.36 -8.98
N SER A 21 -7.45 5.62 -8.42
CA SER A 21 -6.38 6.25 -7.68
C SER A 21 -5.57 7.07 -8.69
N ASP A 22 -5.37 8.33 -8.43
CA ASP A 22 -4.52 9.24 -9.22
C ASP A 22 -3.02 8.94 -9.04
N GLY A 23 -2.68 7.75 -8.55
CA GLY A 23 -1.33 7.32 -8.21
C GLY A 23 -0.78 7.95 -6.93
N ARG A 24 -1.65 8.55 -6.11
CA ARG A 24 -1.28 9.19 -4.85
C ARG A 24 -1.37 8.20 -3.71
N LEU A 25 -0.38 8.26 -2.80
CA LEU A 25 -0.25 7.35 -1.67
C LEU A 25 -0.35 8.10 -0.34
N ASP A 26 -0.93 7.44 0.66
CA ASP A 26 -0.85 7.82 2.07
C ASP A 26 0.36 7.14 2.74
N TRP A 27 0.79 7.68 3.89
CA TRP A 27 1.83 7.03 4.70
C TRP A 27 1.33 5.69 5.26
N PRO A 28 2.13 4.61 5.12
CA PRO A 28 1.74 3.28 5.62
C PRO A 28 1.92 3.11 7.13
N LEU A 29 2.61 4.02 7.80
CA LEU A 29 2.76 4.10 9.26
C LEU A 29 2.23 5.43 9.78
N ARG A 30 1.75 5.47 11.03
CA ARG A 30 1.15 6.66 11.64
C ARG A 30 1.64 6.83 13.08
N PRO A 31 2.10 8.05 13.47
CA PRO A 31 2.21 9.26 12.65
C PRO A 31 3.23 9.11 11.52
N ARG A 32 3.38 10.13 10.66
CA ARG A 32 4.36 10.14 9.55
C ARG A 32 5.73 9.69 10.05
N PRO A 33 6.29 8.59 9.51
CA PRO A 33 7.56 8.04 9.97
C PRO A 33 8.75 8.84 9.42
N ALA A 34 9.91 8.69 10.08
CA ALA A 34 11.18 9.12 9.50
C ALA A 34 11.63 8.13 8.42
N VAL A 35 12.19 8.65 7.32
CA VAL A 35 12.84 7.84 6.28
C VAL A 35 14.28 7.60 6.72
N LEU A 36 14.64 6.35 7.00
CA LEU A 36 15.97 5.95 7.45
C LEU A 36 16.90 5.57 6.29
N ARG A 37 16.32 5.04 5.21
CA ARG A 37 17.02 4.72 3.99
C ARG A 37 16.18 5.11 2.78
N THR A 38 16.77 5.89 1.90
CA THR A 38 16.13 6.40 0.70
C THR A 38 16.11 5.39 -0.43
N PHE A 39 15.25 5.64 -1.42
CA PHE A 39 15.18 4.91 -2.67
C PHE A 39 16.50 5.05 -3.46
N ASP A 40 17.00 3.92 -3.99
CA ASP A 40 18.21 3.84 -4.82
C ASP A 40 18.06 2.61 -5.77
N ALA A 41 17.11 2.67 -6.70
CA ALA A 41 16.94 1.60 -7.67
C ALA A 41 17.99 1.71 -8.79
N PRO A 42 18.77 0.65 -9.05
CA PRO A 42 19.77 0.67 -10.08
C PRO A 42 19.17 0.47 -11.47
N ASN A 43 19.86 0.95 -12.48
CA ASN A 43 19.62 0.56 -13.87
C ASN A 43 20.84 -0.26 -14.39
N PRO A 44 20.65 -1.51 -14.87
CA PRO A 44 19.42 -2.30 -14.89
C PRO A 44 18.97 -2.75 -13.48
N ASN A 45 17.67 -2.99 -13.32
CA ASN A 45 17.02 -3.18 -12.02
C ASN A 45 17.41 -4.46 -11.25
N TRP A 46 18.15 -5.41 -11.85
CA TRP A 46 18.67 -6.61 -11.17
C TRP A 46 19.99 -6.39 -10.40
N LYS A 47 20.62 -5.24 -10.54
CA LYS A 47 21.82 -4.89 -9.75
C LYS A 47 21.44 -4.62 -8.30
N ARG A 48 22.45 -4.59 -7.43
CA ARG A 48 22.26 -4.21 -6.02
C ARG A 48 21.80 -2.76 -5.93
N GLY A 49 20.83 -2.51 -5.08
CA GLY A 49 20.25 -1.20 -4.82
C GLY A 49 19.12 -1.30 -3.80
N HIS A 50 18.32 -0.26 -3.66
CA HIS A 50 17.21 -0.16 -2.73
C HIS A 50 15.92 0.23 -3.47
N ARG A 51 15.03 -0.74 -3.71
CA ARG A 51 13.82 -0.60 -4.54
C ARG A 51 12.60 -0.11 -3.77
N GLY A 52 12.83 0.67 -2.75
CA GLY A 52 11.85 1.26 -1.87
C GLY A 52 12.51 2.21 -0.91
N VAL A 53 11.84 2.50 0.18
CA VAL A 53 12.36 3.28 1.31
C VAL A 53 12.22 2.48 2.59
N ASP A 54 13.14 2.65 3.54
CA ASP A 54 12.99 2.07 4.87
C ASP A 54 12.50 3.16 5.83
N LEU A 55 11.33 2.89 6.40
CA LEU A 55 10.63 3.78 7.31
C LEU A 55 10.83 3.33 8.76
N SER A 56 11.16 4.28 9.65
CA SER A 56 11.28 4.01 11.08
C SER A 56 9.94 3.61 11.66
N GLY A 57 9.92 2.54 12.47
CA GLY A 57 8.73 2.07 13.16
C GLY A 57 9.08 1.31 14.44
N SER A 58 8.05 0.73 15.03
CA SER A 58 8.16 -0.11 16.22
C SER A 58 7.57 -1.49 15.96
N ALA A 59 8.16 -2.53 16.54
CA ALA A 59 7.60 -3.87 16.46
C ALA A 59 6.16 -3.90 17.02
N GLY A 60 5.24 -4.49 16.26
CA GLY A 60 3.81 -4.52 16.60
C GLY A 60 3.01 -3.29 16.15
N GLU A 61 3.67 -2.28 15.57
CA GLU A 61 2.98 -1.12 14.98
C GLU A 61 2.13 -1.54 13.78
N VAL A 62 0.93 -0.95 13.66
CA VAL A 62 0.01 -1.29 12.56
C VAL A 62 0.52 -0.71 11.25
N VAL A 63 0.57 -1.55 10.23
CA VAL A 63 0.89 -1.16 8.85
C VAL A 63 -0.39 -1.03 8.04
N TYR A 64 -0.56 0.07 7.34
CA TYR A 64 -1.77 0.42 6.59
C TYR A 64 -1.54 0.38 5.08
N ALA A 65 -2.60 0.06 4.34
CA ALA A 65 -2.63 0.22 2.88
C ALA A 65 -2.49 1.70 2.52
N ALA A 66 -1.50 2.03 1.69
CA ALA A 66 -1.23 3.40 1.28
C ALA A 66 -2.27 3.96 0.29
N ALA A 67 -3.01 3.10 -0.41
CA ALA A 67 -4.11 3.46 -1.29
C ALA A 67 -5.08 2.28 -1.43
N ALA A 68 -6.26 2.54 -2.01
CA ALA A 68 -7.21 1.49 -2.36
C ALA A 68 -6.64 0.54 -3.42
N GLY A 69 -6.98 -0.74 -3.35
CA GLY A 69 -6.50 -1.74 -4.30
C GLY A 69 -6.89 -3.17 -3.95
N THR A 70 -6.26 -4.10 -4.63
CA THR A 70 -6.42 -5.54 -4.39
C THR A 70 -5.11 -6.11 -3.85
N VAL A 71 -5.16 -6.84 -2.75
CA VAL A 71 -4.01 -7.59 -2.24
C VAL A 71 -3.68 -8.69 -3.26
N VAL A 72 -2.51 -8.61 -3.87
CA VAL A 72 -2.04 -9.61 -4.85
C VAL A 72 -1.11 -10.65 -4.23
N PHE A 73 -0.50 -10.32 -3.10
CA PHE A 73 0.30 -11.24 -2.31
C PHE A 73 0.20 -10.91 -0.81
N ALA A 74 0.09 -11.93 0.03
CA ALA A 74 0.15 -11.81 1.48
C ALA A 74 0.68 -13.11 2.07
N GLY A 75 1.92 -13.11 2.58
CA GLY A 75 2.58 -14.32 3.09
C GLY A 75 4.09 -14.20 3.17
N ASP A 76 4.77 -15.34 3.32
CA ASP A 76 6.23 -15.42 3.35
C ASP A 76 6.82 -15.44 1.92
N LEU A 77 7.78 -14.58 1.67
CA LEU A 77 8.57 -14.53 0.45
C LEU A 77 10.05 -14.62 0.81
N ALA A 78 10.64 -15.81 0.63
CA ALA A 78 12.05 -16.07 0.93
C ALA A 78 12.43 -15.72 2.39
N GLY A 79 11.60 -16.12 3.35
CA GLY A 79 11.82 -15.91 4.79
C GLY A 79 11.43 -14.50 5.27
N ARG A 80 10.70 -13.72 4.46
CA ARG A 80 10.23 -12.38 4.83
C ARG A 80 8.72 -12.30 4.66
N PRO A 81 7.98 -11.89 5.69
CA PRO A 81 6.54 -11.71 5.57
C PRO A 81 6.24 -10.41 4.80
N VAL A 82 5.56 -10.55 3.66
CA VAL A 82 5.32 -9.47 2.69
C VAL A 82 3.84 -9.34 2.40
N VAL A 83 3.36 -8.11 2.24
CA VAL A 83 2.08 -7.79 1.58
C VAL A 83 2.39 -7.01 0.31
N SER A 84 1.71 -7.35 -0.80
CA SER A 84 1.73 -6.54 -2.02
C SER A 84 0.31 -6.23 -2.47
N ILE A 85 0.11 -4.99 -2.90
CA ILE A 85 -1.20 -4.46 -3.35
C ILE A 85 -1.05 -3.96 -4.78
N ALA A 86 -1.98 -4.38 -5.65
CA ALA A 86 -2.17 -3.79 -6.96
C ALA A 86 -3.23 -2.69 -6.88
N HIS A 87 -2.85 -1.49 -7.27
CA HIS A 87 -3.74 -0.31 -7.32
C HIS A 87 -4.29 -0.08 -8.73
N PRO A 88 -5.43 0.61 -8.89
CA PRO A 88 -5.89 1.07 -10.19
C PRO A 88 -4.80 1.87 -10.93
N GLY A 89 -4.73 1.73 -12.25
CA GLY A 89 -3.73 2.40 -13.07
C GLY A 89 -2.39 1.67 -13.18
N GLY A 90 -2.21 0.50 -12.53
CA GLY A 90 -1.03 -0.37 -12.68
C GLY A 90 0.11 -0.08 -11.71
N LEU A 91 -0.09 0.77 -10.71
CA LEU A 91 0.81 0.94 -9.58
C LEU A 91 0.70 -0.28 -8.66
N HIS A 92 1.84 -0.76 -8.15
CA HIS A 92 1.90 -1.76 -7.09
C HIS A 92 2.69 -1.21 -5.91
N THR A 93 2.26 -1.53 -4.69
CA THR A 93 3.03 -1.26 -3.47
C THR A 93 3.34 -2.55 -2.73
N SER A 94 4.46 -2.57 -2.02
CA SER A 94 4.90 -3.68 -1.19
C SER A 94 5.33 -3.21 0.20
N TYR A 95 5.08 -4.05 1.19
CA TYR A 95 5.27 -3.78 2.61
C TYR A 95 5.95 -4.97 3.26
N GLU A 96 7.15 -4.80 3.84
CA GLU A 96 7.88 -5.86 4.54
C GLU A 96 8.78 -5.29 5.66
N PRO A 97 8.98 -6.05 6.76
CA PRO A 97 8.30 -7.29 7.15
C PRO A 97 6.96 -7.01 7.86
N VAL A 98 5.89 -7.66 7.44
CA VAL A 98 4.53 -7.45 8.00
C VAL A 98 3.92 -8.79 8.38
N LYS A 99 3.63 -9.01 9.67
CA LYS A 99 2.77 -10.12 10.11
C LYS A 99 1.36 -9.85 9.63
N VAL A 100 0.96 -10.54 8.56
CA VAL A 100 -0.22 -10.22 7.77
C VAL A 100 -1.53 -10.59 8.46
N VAL A 101 -2.58 -9.77 8.25
CA VAL A 101 -3.97 -10.05 8.65
C VAL A 101 -4.93 -10.03 7.45
N VAL A 102 -4.41 -9.73 6.26
CA VAL A 102 -5.14 -9.74 4.99
C VAL A 102 -4.79 -10.98 4.16
N ARG A 103 -5.52 -11.25 3.09
CA ARG A 103 -5.27 -12.37 2.17
C ARG A 103 -5.27 -11.92 0.71
N ALA A 104 -4.58 -12.68 -0.14
CA ALA A 104 -4.63 -12.44 -1.59
C ALA A 104 -6.07 -12.48 -2.11
N GLY A 105 -6.38 -11.58 -3.06
CA GLY A 105 -7.72 -11.35 -3.60
C GLY A 105 -8.59 -10.41 -2.76
N GLN A 106 -8.18 -10.00 -1.57
CA GLN A 106 -8.93 -9.07 -0.73
C GLN A 106 -8.86 -7.65 -1.30
N LEU A 107 -10.01 -6.99 -1.41
CA LEU A 107 -10.09 -5.55 -1.66
C LEU A 107 -9.78 -4.79 -0.37
N VAL A 108 -9.01 -3.73 -0.49
CA VAL A 108 -8.63 -2.84 0.62
C VAL A 108 -8.80 -1.39 0.19
N GLU A 109 -9.18 -0.56 1.14
CA GLU A 109 -9.21 0.90 0.99
C GLU A 109 -7.91 1.50 1.55
N ALA A 110 -7.63 2.75 1.21
CA ALA A 110 -6.56 3.51 1.86
C ALA A 110 -6.77 3.53 3.38
N GLY A 111 -5.73 3.23 4.15
CA GLY A 111 -5.80 3.12 5.60
C GLY A 111 -6.36 1.80 6.15
N THR A 112 -6.67 0.82 5.31
CA THR A 112 -6.98 -0.54 5.78
C THR A 112 -5.74 -1.15 6.45
N ALA A 113 -5.90 -1.73 7.65
CA ALA A 113 -4.82 -2.43 8.33
C ALA A 113 -4.41 -3.69 7.55
N LEU A 114 -3.13 -3.80 7.19
CA LEU A 114 -2.55 -4.94 6.47
C LEU A 114 -1.99 -5.98 7.42
N GLY A 115 -1.60 -5.56 8.62
CA GLY A 115 -0.96 -6.35 9.64
C GLY A 115 -0.18 -5.49 10.61
N VAL A 116 0.80 -6.10 11.26
CA VAL A 116 1.71 -5.40 12.18
C VAL A 116 3.15 -5.55 11.73
N LEU A 117 3.94 -4.50 11.95
CA LEU A 117 5.36 -4.46 11.62
C LEU A 117 6.13 -5.48 12.47
N GLU A 118 6.95 -6.30 11.84
CA GLU A 118 7.85 -7.21 12.51
C GLU A 118 9.29 -6.65 12.57
N PRO A 119 10.07 -7.02 13.59
CA PRO A 119 11.49 -6.67 13.64
C PRO A 119 12.30 -7.51 12.63
N GLY A 120 13.57 -7.16 12.43
CA GLY A 120 14.52 -7.98 11.67
C GLY A 120 14.77 -7.55 10.24
N HIS A 121 14.27 -6.37 9.82
CA HIS A 121 14.65 -5.83 8.52
C HIS A 121 16.18 -5.54 8.48
N PRO A 122 16.92 -6.08 7.48
CA PRO A 122 18.37 -5.92 7.41
C PRO A 122 18.79 -4.44 7.27
N GLY A 123 19.72 -4.01 8.11
CA GLY A 123 20.24 -2.63 8.07
C GLY A 123 19.31 -1.59 8.71
N CYS A 124 18.27 -2.03 9.43
CA CYS A 124 17.40 -1.15 10.18
C CYS A 124 18.14 -0.43 11.31
N GLY A 125 18.03 0.91 11.35
CA GLY A 125 18.60 1.76 12.41
C GLY A 125 17.62 2.06 13.56
N ALA A 126 16.44 1.41 13.59
CA ALA A 126 15.41 1.58 14.61
C ALA A 126 15.03 0.23 15.22
N SER A 127 14.06 0.21 16.15
CA SER A 127 13.56 -1.03 16.76
C SER A 127 12.87 -1.96 15.75
N ALA A 128 12.23 -1.37 14.73
CA ALA A 128 11.78 -2.03 13.51
C ALA A 128 11.80 -1.04 12.36
N CYS A 129 11.91 -1.54 11.12
CA CYS A 129 11.82 -0.73 9.90
C CYS A 129 10.87 -1.39 8.92
N LEU A 130 9.98 -0.59 8.37
CA LEU A 130 9.14 -1.00 7.25
C LEU A 130 9.87 -0.67 5.94
N HIS A 131 10.24 -1.69 5.17
CA HIS A 131 10.56 -1.49 3.77
C HIS A 131 9.26 -1.29 2.98
N TRP A 132 9.15 -0.14 2.33
CA TRP A 132 7.99 0.25 1.54
C TRP A 132 8.42 0.50 0.11
N GLY A 133 7.98 -0.37 -0.80
CA GLY A 133 8.29 -0.31 -2.22
C GLY A 133 7.10 0.16 -3.06
N ALA A 134 7.41 0.75 -4.23
CA ALA A 134 6.45 1.06 -5.27
C ALA A 134 7.03 0.75 -6.65
N MET A 135 6.16 0.24 -7.55
CA MET A 135 6.56 -0.03 -8.93
C MET A 135 5.37 0.09 -9.88
N TRP A 136 5.64 0.43 -11.12
CA TRP A 136 4.69 0.35 -12.22
C TRP A 136 4.87 -0.93 -13.02
N GLY A 137 3.76 -1.44 -13.53
CA GLY A 137 3.74 -2.61 -14.40
C GLY A 137 3.91 -3.95 -13.68
N PRO A 138 3.98 -5.06 -14.44
CA PRO A 138 4.10 -6.41 -13.88
C PRO A 138 5.52 -6.65 -13.35
N ALA A 139 5.65 -7.52 -12.34
CA ALA A 139 6.93 -7.83 -11.67
C ALA A 139 8.08 -8.18 -12.63
N ALA A 140 7.79 -8.87 -13.76
CA ALA A 140 8.80 -9.22 -14.77
C ALA A 140 9.38 -8.01 -15.52
N ARG A 141 8.71 -6.87 -15.49
CA ARG A 141 9.11 -5.60 -16.13
C ARG A 141 8.84 -4.44 -15.20
N ALA A 142 9.12 -4.63 -13.92
CA ALA A 142 8.88 -3.62 -12.89
C ALA A 142 9.70 -2.35 -13.15
N ASP A 143 9.02 -1.22 -13.21
CA ASP A 143 9.61 0.11 -13.16
C ASP A 143 9.48 0.62 -11.72
N TYR A 144 10.56 0.45 -10.95
CA TYR A 144 10.58 0.84 -9.55
C TYR A 144 10.66 2.36 -9.42
N VAL A 145 9.84 2.91 -8.55
CA VAL A 145 9.76 4.35 -8.29
C VAL A 145 9.86 4.65 -6.79
N ASP A 146 10.33 5.86 -6.48
CA ASP A 146 10.35 6.32 -5.09
C ASP A 146 8.92 6.55 -4.58
N PRO A 147 8.43 5.75 -3.60
CA PRO A 147 7.09 5.93 -3.07
C PRO A 147 6.88 7.28 -2.40
N ILE A 148 7.94 7.95 -1.91
CA ILE A 148 7.83 9.28 -1.28
C ILE A 148 7.35 10.32 -2.28
N GLY A 149 7.78 10.22 -3.55
CA GLY A 149 7.32 11.10 -4.63
C GLY A 149 5.83 10.96 -4.96
N LEU A 150 5.19 9.88 -4.52
CA LEU A 150 3.77 9.60 -4.71
C LEU A 150 2.92 9.95 -3.49
N VAL A 151 3.51 10.31 -2.35
CA VAL A 151 2.77 10.65 -1.13
C VAL A 151 2.01 11.96 -1.32
N VAL A 152 0.73 11.96 -0.92
CA VAL A 152 -0.08 13.17 -0.86
C VAL A 152 0.50 14.11 0.19
N THR A 153 1.07 15.22 -0.25
CA THR A 153 1.32 16.35 0.64
C THR A 153 0.06 17.19 0.68
N THR A 154 -0.65 17.20 1.82
CA THR A 154 -1.76 18.14 2.00
C THR A 154 -1.21 19.55 1.82
N PRO A 155 -1.68 20.34 0.83
CA PRO A 155 -1.22 21.71 0.71
C PRO A 155 -1.61 22.46 1.99
N ILE A 156 -0.63 23.10 2.63
CA ILE A 156 -0.90 24.01 3.75
C ILE A 156 -1.68 25.18 3.19
N ARG A 157 -2.98 25.23 3.48
CA ARG A 157 -3.81 26.38 3.17
C ARG A 157 -3.52 27.43 4.24
N LEU A 158 -2.74 28.44 3.90
CA LEU A 158 -2.59 29.60 4.75
C LEU A 158 -3.91 30.36 4.66
N GLU A 159 -4.69 30.40 5.73
CA GLU A 159 -5.83 31.30 5.85
C GLU A 159 -5.30 32.72 6.04
N PRO A 160 -5.87 33.73 5.35
CA PRO A 160 -5.54 35.13 5.63
C PRO A 160 -5.89 35.43 7.08
N LEU A 161 -4.97 36.03 7.81
CA LEU A 161 -5.29 36.61 9.10
C LEU A 161 -6.18 37.81 8.81
N ASP A 162 -7.49 37.66 9.07
CA ASP A 162 -8.42 38.79 9.05
C ASP A 162 -7.99 39.77 10.13
N GLY A 163 -7.45 40.95 9.71
CA GLY A 163 -7.08 42.07 10.52
C GLY A 163 -8.27 42.94 10.86
#